data_aa692eade364e3a44f7f6bc2d7086c2f
#
_entry.id   aa692eade364e3a44f7f6bc2d7086c2f
#
_cell.length_a   1.000
_cell.length_b   1.000
_cell.length_c   1.000
_cell.angle_alpha   90.00
_cell.angle_beta   90.00
_cell.angle_gamma   90.00
#
_symmetry.space_group_name_H-M   'P 1'
#
loop_
_entity.id
_entity.type
_entity.pdbx_description
1 polymer ?
#
loop_
_entity_poly.entity_id
_entity_poly.type
_entity_poly.pdbx_seq_one_letter_code
_entity_poly.pdbx_strand_id
1 'polypeptide(L)'
;MSRLVSLTLALLLLSGCFALPFSVFPAAAQGQTAEITLSSFGGGPTYSVAVQDPEIVRCTFETTHNSDAPGAAVITVVTLTGCRAGTTTLTVQMDSPSDASPVVYTVTVDDDLHVTLTQARSLAALSFRRTSAMVHDAVDLVVLNGLPHLSIADGPYCPLAPEVLDTLTAMLGRHGADAWDGFDFSRPGVMDGSSFLFEAAFTDGTSIHARGSNAYPEGFAAFMEEFLPLLEELQDASAPFFGLDPAP
;
A
#
# COMPACT_ATOMS: atom_id res chain seq x y z
N MET A 1 29.70 7.47 -25.45
CA MET A 1 29.51 6.02 -25.25
C MET A 1 28.83 5.85 -23.90
N SER A 2 27.50 5.89 -23.90
CA SER A 2 26.67 5.76 -22.71
C SER A 2 26.41 4.28 -22.44
N ARG A 3 26.75 3.80 -21.25
CA ARG A 3 26.46 2.41 -20.83
C ARG A 3 25.08 2.39 -20.17
N LEU A 4 24.12 1.81 -20.86
CA LEU A 4 22.87 1.35 -20.27
C LEU A 4 23.21 0.25 -19.22
N VAL A 5 22.93 0.54 -17.96
CA VAL A 5 22.91 -0.50 -16.90
C VAL A 5 21.45 -0.89 -16.74
N SER A 6 21.08 -2.02 -17.38
CA SER A 6 19.79 -2.65 -17.18
C SER A 6 19.83 -3.43 -15.86
N LEU A 7 19.13 -2.99 -14.84
CA LEU A 7 18.98 -3.72 -13.59
C LEU A 7 17.76 -4.64 -13.70
N THR A 8 17.99 -5.89 -14.07
CA THR A 8 16.95 -6.94 -14.09
C THR A 8 16.81 -7.51 -12.67
N LEU A 9 15.76 -7.15 -11.96
CA LEU A 9 15.43 -7.73 -10.66
C LEU A 9 14.64 -9.02 -10.89
N ALA A 10 15.24 -10.16 -10.53
CA ALA A 10 14.62 -11.48 -10.63
C ALA A 10 13.58 -11.66 -9.51
N LEU A 11 12.33 -11.91 -9.89
CA LEU A 11 11.21 -12.20 -8.99
C LEU A 11 11.24 -13.68 -8.62
N LEU A 12 11.46 -14.00 -7.34
CA LEU A 12 11.28 -15.34 -6.78
C LEU A 12 9.77 -15.57 -6.53
N LEU A 13 9.18 -16.47 -7.32
CA LEU A 13 7.82 -16.95 -7.14
C LEU A 13 7.77 -17.92 -5.95
N LEU A 14 7.22 -17.49 -4.83
CA LEU A 14 6.70 -18.38 -3.80
C LEU A 14 5.18 -18.48 -4.02
N SER A 15 4.76 -19.71 -4.38
CA SER A 15 3.36 -20.07 -4.62
C SER A 15 2.56 -20.08 -3.33
N GLY A 16 1.85 -19.00 -3.09
CA GLY A 16 0.72 -18.91 -2.16
C GLY A 16 -0.37 -18.12 -2.85
N CYS A 17 -1.54 -18.72 -3.08
CA CYS A 17 -2.69 -18.10 -3.75
C CYS A 17 -3.23 -16.91 -2.95
N PHE A 18 -2.61 -15.76 -3.11
CA PHE A 18 -3.22 -14.46 -2.92
C PHE A 18 -2.87 -13.65 -4.15
N ALA A 19 -3.82 -13.54 -5.06
CA ALA A 19 -3.73 -12.62 -6.19
C ALA A 19 -3.82 -11.20 -5.64
N LEU A 20 -2.68 -10.61 -5.27
CA LEU A 20 -2.57 -9.17 -5.17
C LEU A 20 -2.60 -8.63 -6.61
N PRO A 21 -3.61 -7.82 -6.98
CA PRO A 21 -3.81 -7.44 -8.39
C PRO A 21 -2.78 -6.47 -8.95
N PHE A 22 -1.82 -5.98 -8.17
CA PHE A 22 -0.90 -4.96 -8.65
C PHE A 22 0.52 -5.10 -8.14
N SER A 23 1.44 -5.21 -9.08
CA SER A 23 2.83 -4.83 -8.85
C SER A 23 3.12 -3.62 -9.74
N VAL A 24 2.98 -2.41 -9.20
CA VAL A 24 3.49 -1.19 -9.83
C VAL A 24 4.84 -0.93 -9.19
N PHE A 25 5.92 -1.14 -9.93
CA PHE A 25 7.27 -0.81 -9.46
C PHE A 25 7.70 0.50 -10.12
N PRO A 26 7.92 1.57 -9.37
CA PRO A 26 8.58 2.75 -9.92
C PRO A 26 10.06 2.41 -10.16
N ALA A 27 10.48 2.43 -11.42
CA ALA A 27 11.90 2.45 -11.74
C ALA A 27 12.44 3.86 -11.43
N ALA A 28 13.44 3.94 -10.57
CA ALA A 28 14.19 5.18 -10.39
C ALA A 28 14.91 5.50 -11.71
N ALA A 29 14.39 6.43 -12.47
CA ALA A 29 15.01 6.87 -13.71
C ALA A 29 16.06 7.94 -13.39
N GLN A 30 17.31 7.66 -13.76
CA GLN A 30 18.34 8.67 -13.93
C GLN A 30 18.32 9.09 -15.40
N GLY A 31 17.68 10.20 -15.72
CA GLY A 31 17.58 10.73 -17.08
C GLY A 31 16.38 11.68 -17.24
N GLN A 32 16.19 12.20 -18.44
CA GLN A 32 15.04 13.06 -18.78
C GLN A 32 13.69 12.30 -18.84
N THR A 33 13.71 10.99 -18.67
CA THR A 33 12.53 10.14 -18.72
C THR A 33 12.44 9.23 -17.51
N ALA A 34 11.22 8.97 -17.03
CA ALA A 34 10.89 7.96 -16.07
C ALA A 34 9.88 6.97 -16.68
N GLU A 35 9.90 5.72 -16.23
CA GLU A 35 9.02 4.67 -16.75
C GLU A 35 8.25 3.98 -15.62
N ILE A 36 6.97 3.68 -15.89
CA ILE A 36 6.13 2.84 -15.05
C ILE A 36 5.70 1.64 -15.90
N THR A 37 5.89 0.43 -15.39
CA THR A 37 5.42 -0.78 -16.04
C THR A 37 4.14 -1.28 -15.36
N LEU A 38 3.07 -1.40 -16.14
CA LEU A 38 1.78 -1.92 -15.71
C LEU A 38 1.57 -3.29 -16.35
N SER A 39 1.08 -4.27 -15.59
CA SER A 39 0.81 -5.60 -16.13
C SER A 39 -0.61 -6.06 -15.79
N SER A 40 -1.28 -6.67 -16.77
CA SER A 40 -2.56 -7.33 -16.59
C SER A 40 -2.55 -8.73 -17.21
N PHE A 41 -3.40 -9.63 -16.74
CA PHE A 41 -3.46 -11.01 -17.22
C PHE A 41 -4.72 -11.24 -18.08
N GLY A 42 -4.54 -11.93 -19.20
CA GLY A 42 -5.57 -12.72 -19.88
C GLY A 42 -6.83 -12.00 -20.32
N GLY A 43 -6.74 -10.93 -21.09
CA GLY A 43 -7.90 -10.13 -21.46
C GLY A 43 -8.43 -9.31 -20.28
N GLY A 44 -7.55 -9.10 -19.28
CA GLY A 44 -7.78 -8.30 -18.09
C GLY A 44 -7.97 -6.81 -18.41
N PRO A 45 -8.11 -6.01 -17.35
CA PRO A 45 -8.41 -4.60 -17.46
C PRO A 45 -7.32 -3.84 -18.22
N THR A 46 -7.74 -2.83 -18.95
CA THR A 46 -6.87 -1.80 -19.51
C THR A 46 -6.57 -0.75 -18.44
N TYR A 47 -5.57 0.08 -18.68
CA TYR A 47 -5.22 1.19 -17.78
C TYR A 47 -5.46 2.51 -18.51
N SER A 48 -6.07 3.45 -17.82
CA SER A 48 -6.07 4.86 -18.20
C SER A 48 -5.03 5.61 -17.36
N VAL A 49 -4.32 6.54 -18.00
CA VAL A 49 -3.27 7.33 -17.39
C VAL A 49 -3.54 8.80 -17.68
N ALA A 50 -3.61 9.62 -16.64
CA ALA A 50 -3.87 11.05 -16.75
C ALA A 50 -2.78 11.86 -16.05
N VAL A 51 -2.25 12.86 -16.73
CA VAL A 51 -1.33 13.86 -16.18
C VAL A 51 -2.12 15.14 -15.94
N GLN A 52 -2.00 15.73 -14.77
CA GLN A 52 -2.72 16.97 -14.42
C GLN A 52 -2.19 18.18 -15.18
N ASP A 53 -0.87 18.31 -15.35
CA ASP A 53 -0.23 19.39 -16.12
C ASP A 53 0.72 18.81 -17.18
N PRO A 54 0.26 18.71 -18.44
CA PRO A 54 1.07 18.17 -19.53
C PRO A 54 2.17 19.13 -20.02
N GLU A 55 2.21 20.38 -19.55
CA GLU A 55 3.32 21.30 -19.82
C GLU A 55 4.55 20.98 -18.94
N ILE A 56 4.37 20.37 -17.77
CA ILE A 56 5.45 19.95 -16.89
C ILE A 56 6.01 18.61 -17.35
N VAL A 57 5.13 17.64 -17.62
CA VAL A 57 5.55 16.30 -18.03
C VAL A 57 4.61 15.76 -19.13
N ARG A 58 5.23 15.20 -20.16
CA ARG A 58 4.50 14.48 -21.23
C ARG A 58 4.50 13.00 -20.94
N CYS A 59 3.35 12.37 -21.11
CA CYS A 59 3.16 10.93 -20.95
C CYS A 59 2.95 10.28 -22.33
N THR A 60 3.65 9.16 -22.57
CA THR A 60 3.41 8.26 -23.69
C THR A 60 3.33 6.83 -23.15
N PHE A 61 2.59 5.96 -23.84
CA PHE A 61 2.48 4.57 -23.41
C PHE A 61 2.57 3.62 -24.60
N GLU A 62 3.21 2.50 -24.37
CA GLU A 62 3.34 1.40 -25.33
C GLU A 62 2.84 0.13 -24.65
N THR A 63 1.93 -0.57 -25.34
CA THR A 63 1.35 -1.82 -24.85
C THR A 63 1.86 -2.99 -25.68
N THR A 64 2.39 -4.00 -25.00
CA THR A 64 2.91 -5.23 -25.60
C THR A 64 2.27 -6.45 -24.94
N HIS A 65 2.19 -7.56 -25.70
CA HIS A 65 1.76 -8.85 -25.17
C HIS A 65 3.00 -9.71 -24.89
N ASN A 66 3.02 -10.37 -23.75
CA ASN A 66 4.14 -11.23 -23.37
C ASN A 66 4.25 -12.50 -24.28
N SER A 67 3.16 -12.91 -24.91
CA SER A 67 3.13 -13.97 -25.92
C SER A 67 1.82 -13.92 -26.72
N ASP A 68 1.77 -14.66 -27.85
CA ASP A 68 0.56 -14.81 -28.68
C ASP A 68 -0.44 -15.82 -28.10
N ALA A 69 -0.16 -16.39 -26.92
CA ALA A 69 -1.04 -17.38 -26.30
C ALA A 69 -2.31 -16.74 -25.74
N PRO A 70 -3.48 -17.39 -25.82
CA PRO A 70 -4.68 -16.93 -25.14
C PRO A 70 -4.44 -16.81 -23.65
N GLY A 71 -4.75 -15.65 -23.08
CA GLY A 71 -4.50 -15.39 -21.66
C GLY A 71 -3.11 -14.83 -21.34
N ALA A 72 -2.30 -14.51 -22.36
CA ALA A 72 -1.00 -13.88 -22.16
C ALA A 72 -1.10 -12.55 -21.39
N ALA A 73 -0.09 -12.28 -20.59
CA ALA A 73 0.00 -11.00 -19.88
C ALA A 73 0.16 -9.85 -20.89
N VAL A 74 -0.58 -8.80 -20.65
CA VAL A 74 -0.46 -7.50 -21.34
C VAL A 74 0.43 -6.61 -20.48
N ILE A 75 1.50 -6.09 -21.06
CA ILE A 75 2.43 -5.18 -20.42
C ILE A 75 2.27 -3.80 -21.05
N THR A 76 1.95 -2.80 -20.26
CA THR A 76 1.91 -1.41 -20.68
C THR A 76 3.05 -0.65 -20.02
N VAL A 77 3.96 -0.10 -20.81
CA VAL A 77 5.02 0.78 -20.35
C VAL A 77 4.56 2.22 -20.54
N VAL A 78 4.51 2.95 -19.44
CA VAL A 78 4.20 4.39 -19.41
C VAL A 78 5.52 5.13 -19.28
N THR A 79 5.88 5.90 -20.32
CA THR A 79 7.09 6.72 -20.34
C THR A 79 6.72 8.18 -20.09
N LEU A 80 7.35 8.77 -19.08
CA LEU A 80 7.20 10.17 -18.71
C LEU A 80 8.44 10.94 -19.15
N THR A 81 8.25 12.05 -19.87
CA THR A 81 9.32 12.92 -20.33
C THR A 81 9.14 14.32 -19.74
N GLY A 82 10.18 14.83 -19.05
CA GLY A 82 10.20 16.18 -18.50
C GLY A 82 10.15 17.24 -19.62
N CYS A 83 9.24 18.19 -19.51
CA CYS A 83 9.05 19.27 -20.47
C CYS A 83 9.40 20.64 -19.87
N ARG A 84 9.14 20.82 -18.59
CA ARG A 84 9.42 22.05 -17.83
C ARG A 84 9.60 21.70 -16.35
N ALA A 85 10.50 22.37 -15.67
CA ALA A 85 10.66 22.22 -14.22
C ALA A 85 9.36 22.55 -13.47
N GLY A 86 9.02 21.72 -12.48
CA GLY A 86 7.80 21.87 -11.69
C GLY A 86 7.35 20.55 -11.10
N THR A 87 6.16 20.58 -10.46
CA THR A 87 5.54 19.40 -9.86
C THR A 87 4.11 19.26 -10.39
N THR A 88 3.72 18.05 -10.75
CA THR A 88 2.37 17.69 -11.20
C THR A 88 1.97 16.35 -10.65
N THR A 89 0.75 15.91 -10.91
CA THR A 89 0.27 14.57 -10.54
C THR A 89 0.04 13.72 -11.77
N LEU A 90 0.36 12.43 -11.63
CA LEU A 90 0.03 11.37 -12.57
C LEU A 90 -0.95 10.41 -11.89
N THR A 91 -2.10 10.21 -12.47
CA THR A 91 -3.10 9.25 -12.00
C THR A 91 -3.13 8.06 -12.94
N VAL A 92 -2.98 6.87 -12.39
CA VAL A 92 -3.12 5.59 -13.09
C VAL A 92 -4.38 4.91 -12.58
N GLN A 93 -5.35 4.71 -13.45
CA GLN A 93 -6.61 4.06 -13.14
C GLN A 93 -6.70 2.75 -13.92
N MET A 94 -7.11 1.68 -13.25
CA MET A 94 -7.47 0.44 -13.93
C MET A 94 -8.91 0.53 -14.44
N ASP A 95 -9.09 0.31 -15.75
CA ASP A 95 -10.41 0.20 -16.38
C ASP A 95 -10.95 -1.22 -16.15
N SER A 96 -11.37 -1.51 -14.95
CA SER A 96 -11.97 -2.78 -14.57
C SER A 96 -13.40 -2.53 -14.06
N PRO A 97 -14.32 -3.50 -14.21
CA PRO A 97 -15.61 -3.44 -13.53
C PRO A 97 -15.49 -3.52 -12.01
N SER A 98 -14.30 -3.83 -11.46
CA SER A 98 -14.02 -3.68 -10.03
C SER A 98 -13.61 -2.23 -9.76
N ASP A 99 -14.18 -1.61 -8.73
CA ASP A 99 -13.92 -0.24 -8.28
C ASP A 99 -12.51 -0.09 -7.68
N ALA A 100 -11.47 -0.42 -8.46
CA ALA A 100 -10.09 -0.25 -8.03
C ALA A 100 -9.79 1.26 -7.89
N SER A 101 -9.34 1.66 -6.72
CA SER A 101 -8.92 3.05 -6.49
C SER A 101 -7.76 3.42 -7.39
N PRO A 102 -7.73 4.66 -7.92
CA PRO A 102 -6.62 5.12 -8.74
C PRO A 102 -5.32 5.19 -7.93
N VAL A 103 -4.23 4.85 -8.58
CA VAL A 103 -2.88 5.09 -8.03
C VAL A 103 -2.41 6.47 -8.45
N VAL A 104 -2.06 7.30 -7.47
CA VAL A 104 -1.63 8.68 -7.70
C VAL A 104 -0.13 8.81 -7.40
N TYR A 105 0.60 9.37 -8.36
CA TYR A 105 2.01 9.71 -8.22
C TYR A 105 2.19 11.22 -8.22
N THR A 106 3.07 11.70 -7.36
CA THR A 106 3.65 13.03 -7.50
C THR A 106 4.81 12.92 -8.50
N VAL A 107 4.78 13.71 -9.55
CA VAL A 107 5.81 13.80 -10.57
C VAL A 107 6.54 15.12 -10.40
N THR A 108 7.82 15.07 -10.11
CA THR A 108 8.69 16.26 -10.02
C THR A 108 9.66 16.26 -11.18
N VAL A 109 9.74 17.37 -11.89
CA VAL A 109 10.71 17.64 -12.96
C VAL A 109 11.64 18.73 -12.46
N ASP A 110 12.95 18.46 -12.41
CA ASP A 110 13.95 19.44 -12.01
C ASP A 110 14.35 20.38 -13.15
N ASP A 111 15.27 21.32 -12.88
CA ASP A 111 15.74 22.30 -13.87
C ASP A 111 16.53 21.65 -15.02
N ASP A 112 17.06 20.45 -14.84
CA ASP A 112 17.75 19.66 -15.86
C ASP A 112 16.78 18.72 -16.60
N LEU A 113 15.47 18.86 -16.35
CA LEU A 113 14.37 18.05 -16.90
C LEU A 113 14.41 16.57 -16.50
N HIS A 114 15.07 16.22 -15.39
CA HIS A 114 14.98 14.88 -14.83
C HIS A 114 13.62 14.68 -14.17
N VAL A 115 13.01 13.55 -14.47
CA VAL A 115 11.71 13.18 -13.93
C VAL A 115 11.88 12.26 -12.72
N THR A 116 11.31 12.65 -11.59
CA THR A 116 11.22 11.83 -10.38
C THR A 116 9.77 11.52 -10.09
N LEU A 117 9.48 10.26 -9.83
CA LEU A 117 8.15 9.78 -9.43
C LEU A 117 8.18 9.41 -7.95
N THR A 118 7.20 9.91 -7.22
CA THR A 118 6.95 9.51 -5.83
C THR A 118 5.50 9.07 -5.72
N GLN A 119 5.27 7.81 -5.41
CA GLN A 119 3.92 7.35 -5.10
C GLN A 119 3.53 7.87 -3.72
N ALA A 120 2.31 8.38 -3.58
CA ALA A 120 1.77 8.68 -2.27
C ALA A 120 1.71 7.37 -1.46
N ARG A 121 2.42 7.36 -0.34
CA ARG A 121 2.42 6.22 0.57
C ARG A 121 1.05 6.14 1.23
N SER A 122 0.36 5.03 1.08
CA SER A 122 -0.89 4.72 1.75
C SER A 122 -0.83 3.30 2.28
N LEU A 123 -1.56 3.03 3.35
CA LEU A 123 -1.65 1.70 3.92
C LEU A 123 -2.37 0.76 2.95
N ALA A 124 -1.76 -0.38 2.64
CA ALA A 124 -2.34 -1.42 1.79
C ALA A 124 -2.86 -2.62 2.61
N ALA A 125 -2.20 -2.92 3.73
CA ALA A 125 -2.61 -3.94 4.67
C ALA A 125 -2.06 -3.64 6.06
N LEU A 126 -2.77 -4.06 7.11
CA LEU A 126 -2.33 -4.00 8.49
C LEU A 126 -2.80 -5.26 9.21
N SER A 127 -1.91 -5.88 9.95
CA SER A 127 -2.23 -6.94 10.90
C SER A 127 -1.67 -6.55 12.27
N PHE A 128 -2.53 -6.59 13.26
CA PHE A 128 -2.16 -6.31 14.64
C PHE A 128 -2.70 -7.39 15.55
N ARG A 129 -1.84 -7.92 16.39
CA ARG A 129 -2.19 -8.89 17.43
C ARG A 129 -1.61 -8.44 18.75
N ARG A 130 -2.40 -8.43 19.80
CA ARG A 130 -1.93 -8.21 21.17
C ARG A 130 -2.52 -9.25 22.10
N THR A 131 -1.67 -9.84 22.91
CA THR A 131 -2.07 -10.87 23.87
C THR A 131 -1.53 -10.51 25.25
N SER A 132 -2.38 -10.57 26.25
CA SER A 132 -2.04 -10.51 27.65
C SER A 132 -2.94 -11.45 28.45
N ALA A 133 -2.77 -11.56 29.75
CA ALA A 133 -3.65 -12.41 30.59
C ALA A 133 -5.14 -12.06 30.50
N MET A 134 -5.47 -10.80 30.13
CA MET A 134 -6.87 -10.31 30.11
C MET A 134 -7.30 -9.72 28.76
N VAL A 135 -6.39 -9.58 27.81
CA VAL A 135 -6.67 -8.88 26.54
C VAL A 135 -6.16 -9.70 25.38
N HIS A 136 -7.00 -9.92 24.40
CA HIS A 136 -6.65 -10.52 23.12
C HIS A 136 -7.22 -9.62 22.03
N ASP A 137 -6.38 -8.75 21.47
CA ASP A 137 -6.76 -7.94 20.31
C ASP A 137 -6.22 -8.61 19.05
N ALA A 138 -7.08 -8.73 18.07
CA ALA A 138 -6.74 -9.20 16.74
C ALA A 138 -7.42 -8.28 15.74
N VAL A 139 -6.64 -7.65 14.90
CA VAL A 139 -7.10 -6.69 13.88
C VAL A 139 -6.42 -7.00 12.58
N ASP A 140 -7.19 -7.20 11.52
CA ASP A 140 -6.69 -7.30 10.15
C ASP A 140 -7.42 -6.31 9.27
N LEU A 141 -6.67 -5.49 8.58
CA LEU A 141 -7.15 -4.60 7.54
C LEU A 141 -6.49 -5.02 6.23
N VAL A 142 -7.32 -5.24 5.21
CA VAL A 142 -6.86 -5.58 3.87
C VAL A 142 -7.60 -4.73 2.85
N VAL A 143 -6.97 -4.44 1.72
CA VAL A 143 -7.62 -3.77 0.60
C VAL A 143 -8.08 -4.83 -0.40
N LEU A 144 -9.38 -5.00 -0.56
CA LEU A 144 -10.01 -5.93 -1.51
C LEU A 144 -10.77 -5.12 -2.55
N ASN A 145 -10.43 -5.31 -3.82
CA ASN A 145 -11.05 -4.57 -4.94
C ASN A 145 -10.99 -3.04 -4.75
N GLY A 146 -9.89 -2.53 -4.20
CA GLY A 146 -9.70 -1.11 -3.97
C GLY A 146 -10.39 -0.53 -2.73
N LEU A 147 -11.16 -1.32 -1.99
CA LEU A 147 -11.83 -0.90 -0.76
C LEU A 147 -11.16 -1.53 0.47
N PRO A 148 -10.95 -0.77 1.54
CA PRO A 148 -10.47 -1.32 2.80
C PRO A 148 -11.55 -2.19 3.45
N HIS A 149 -11.11 -3.31 4.00
CA HIS A 149 -11.95 -4.23 4.76
C HIS A 149 -11.25 -4.52 6.09
N LEU A 150 -12.00 -4.44 7.16
CA LEU A 150 -11.54 -4.64 8.52
C LEU A 150 -12.13 -5.94 9.09
N SER A 151 -11.29 -6.74 9.74
CA SER A 151 -11.69 -7.84 10.61
C SER A 151 -11.16 -7.55 12.02
N ILE A 152 -12.01 -7.70 13.03
CA ILE A 152 -11.65 -7.56 14.44
C ILE A 152 -11.98 -8.87 15.14
N ALA A 153 -11.09 -9.31 16.03
CA ALA A 153 -11.20 -10.56 16.80
C ALA A 153 -11.45 -11.79 15.91
N ASP A 154 -10.75 -11.86 14.76
CA ASP A 154 -10.89 -12.92 13.75
C ASP A 154 -12.33 -13.07 13.21
N GLY A 155 -13.11 -12.00 13.29
CA GLY A 155 -14.46 -11.90 12.74
C GLY A 155 -14.48 -11.79 11.21
N PRO A 156 -15.67 -11.62 10.62
CA PRO A 156 -15.78 -11.40 9.19
C PRO A 156 -15.20 -10.04 8.78
N TYR A 157 -14.74 -9.95 7.52
CA TYR A 157 -14.26 -8.71 6.93
C TYR A 157 -15.42 -7.79 6.58
N CYS A 158 -15.39 -6.57 7.11
CA CYS A 158 -16.39 -5.54 6.85
C CYS A 158 -15.78 -4.43 6.01
N PRO A 159 -16.46 -3.96 4.94
CA PRO A 159 -15.98 -2.86 4.14
C PRO A 159 -15.98 -1.56 4.94
N LEU A 160 -14.96 -0.74 4.73
CA LEU A 160 -14.80 0.59 5.32
C LEU A 160 -14.75 1.66 4.25
N ALA A 161 -14.93 2.92 4.67
CA ALA A 161 -14.70 4.07 3.82
C ALA A 161 -13.21 4.18 3.44
N PRO A 162 -12.86 4.51 2.19
CA PRO A 162 -11.47 4.60 1.73
C PRO A 162 -10.58 5.54 2.56
N GLU A 163 -11.16 6.60 3.13
CA GLU A 163 -10.49 7.63 3.93
C GLU A 163 -9.84 7.07 5.21
N VAL A 164 -10.26 5.88 5.64
CA VAL A 164 -9.66 5.17 6.78
C VAL A 164 -8.19 4.84 6.52
N LEU A 165 -7.84 4.52 5.27
CA LEU A 165 -6.44 4.24 4.91
C LEU A 165 -5.55 5.47 5.10
N ASP A 166 -6.03 6.64 4.70
CA ASP A 166 -5.29 7.89 4.87
C ASP A 166 -5.15 8.25 6.35
N THR A 167 -6.21 8.06 7.13
CA THR A 167 -6.22 8.28 8.58
C THR A 167 -5.18 7.40 9.28
N LEU A 168 -5.18 6.10 8.98
CA LEU A 168 -4.23 5.14 9.56
C LEU A 168 -2.80 5.40 9.10
N THR A 169 -2.60 5.71 7.81
CA THR A 169 -1.29 6.06 7.26
C THR A 169 -0.71 7.29 7.97
N ALA A 170 -1.52 8.34 8.12
CA ALA A 170 -1.11 9.54 8.82
C ALA A 170 -0.83 9.29 10.32
N MET A 171 -1.62 8.44 10.97
CA MET A 171 -1.41 8.04 12.37
C MET A 171 -0.07 7.32 12.52
N LEU A 172 0.23 6.32 11.70
CA LEU A 172 1.50 5.60 11.70
C LEU A 172 2.70 6.55 11.51
N GLY A 173 2.57 7.50 10.56
CA GLY A 173 3.60 8.51 10.33
C GLY A 173 3.83 9.43 11.54
N ARG A 174 2.75 9.92 12.19
CA ARG A 174 2.86 10.78 13.40
C ARG A 174 3.58 10.11 14.56
N HIS A 175 3.39 8.80 14.72
CA HIS A 175 4.00 8.03 15.81
C HIS A 175 5.36 7.41 15.44
N GLY A 176 5.91 7.75 14.25
CA GLY A 176 7.22 7.28 13.82
C GLY A 176 7.29 5.77 13.60
N ALA A 177 6.20 5.15 13.16
CA ALA A 177 6.08 3.71 13.03
C ALA A 177 7.13 3.09 12.10
N ASP A 178 7.72 3.84 11.17
CA ASP A 178 8.81 3.35 10.32
C ASP A 178 10.03 2.90 11.13
N ALA A 179 10.25 3.50 12.29
CA ALA A 179 11.33 3.09 13.20
C ALA A 179 11.02 1.79 13.95
N TRP A 180 9.81 1.26 13.84
CA TRP A 180 9.44 -0.02 14.45
C TRP A 180 9.86 -1.21 13.58
N ASP A 181 10.16 -0.98 12.30
CA ASP A 181 10.55 -2.09 11.41
C ASP A 181 11.80 -2.81 11.94
N GLY A 182 11.71 -4.13 12.00
CA GLY A 182 12.74 -4.98 12.58
C GLY A 182 12.79 -4.99 14.12
N PHE A 183 11.86 -4.30 14.83
CA PHE A 183 11.78 -4.40 16.27
C PHE A 183 11.41 -5.83 16.67
N ASP A 184 12.32 -6.50 17.37
CA ASP A 184 12.16 -7.87 17.88
C ASP A 184 12.82 -7.94 19.27
N PHE A 185 12.04 -7.64 20.30
CA PHE A 185 12.58 -7.59 21.64
C PHE A 185 11.67 -8.28 22.66
N SER A 186 12.28 -9.07 23.55
CA SER A 186 11.61 -9.73 24.66
C SER A 186 12.30 -9.39 25.98
N ARG A 187 11.54 -8.87 26.94
CA ARG A 187 12.05 -8.64 28.29
C ARG A 187 11.85 -9.90 29.13
N PRO A 188 12.90 -10.60 29.53
CA PRO A 188 12.79 -11.83 30.32
C PRO A 188 12.35 -11.54 31.76
N GLY A 189 11.77 -12.56 32.42
CA GLY A 189 11.47 -12.52 33.85
C GLY A 189 10.20 -11.79 34.26
N VAL A 190 9.35 -11.41 33.31
CA VAL A 190 8.01 -10.87 33.58
C VAL A 190 7.01 -12.02 33.50
N MET A 191 6.35 -12.35 34.62
CA MET A 191 5.22 -13.25 34.68
C MET A 191 3.95 -12.43 34.35
N ASP A 192 3.00 -13.00 33.60
CA ASP A 192 1.75 -12.35 33.18
C ASP A 192 1.96 -11.14 32.24
N GLY A 193 2.97 -11.21 31.42
CA GLY A 193 3.30 -10.16 30.48
C GLY A 193 2.36 -10.08 29.27
N SER A 194 2.59 -9.05 28.45
CA SER A 194 1.90 -8.87 27.17
C SER A 194 2.87 -9.06 26.02
N SER A 195 2.34 -9.55 24.90
CA SER A 195 3.06 -9.63 23.63
C SER A 195 2.27 -8.92 22.54
N PHE A 196 2.98 -8.43 21.54
CA PHE A 196 2.37 -7.89 20.34
C PHE A 196 3.08 -8.37 19.08
N LEU A 197 2.33 -8.39 18.00
CA LEU A 197 2.79 -8.50 16.62
C LEU A 197 2.11 -7.38 15.84
N PHE A 198 2.89 -6.61 15.10
CA PHE A 198 2.41 -5.54 14.24
C PHE A 198 3.06 -5.69 12.86
N GLU A 199 2.23 -5.76 11.85
CA GLU A 199 2.66 -5.83 10.45
C GLU A 199 1.86 -4.81 9.65
N ALA A 200 2.54 -4.01 8.85
CA ALA A 200 1.90 -3.09 7.93
C ALA A 200 2.61 -3.15 6.57
N ALA A 201 1.84 -3.14 5.50
CA ALA A 201 2.34 -3.02 4.14
C ALA A 201 1.78 -1.76 3.49
N PHE A 202 2.58 -1.09 2.68
CA PHE A 202 2.21 0.16 2.04
C PHE A 202 2.24 0.04 0.51
N THR A 203 1.52 0.94 -0.14
CA THR A 203 1.39 0.98 -1.60
C THR A 203 2.70 1.27 -2.33
N ASP A 204 3.67 1.88 -1.65
CA ASP A 204 5.03 2.13 -2.18
C ASP A 204 5.96 0.91 -2.09
N GLY A 205 5.44 -0.24 -1.61
CA GLY A 205 6.19 -1.49 -1.45
C GLY A 205 6.98 -1.58 -0.15
N THR A 206 6.96 -0.55 0.70
CA THR A 206 7.56 -0.61 2.04
C THR A 206 6.68 -1.40 3.00
N SER A 207 7.27 -1.93 4.06
CA SER A 207 6.57 -2.66 5.12
C SER A 207 7.16 -2.37 6.49
N ILE A 208 6.39 -2.64 7.52
CA ILE A 208 6.81 -2.60 8.92
C ILE A 208 6.51 -3.96 9.51
N HIS A 209 7.51 -4.57 10.17
CA HIS A 209 7.36 -5.81 10.92
C HIS A 209 7.94 -5.59 12.32
N ALA A 210 7.09 -5.59 13.33
CA ALA A 210 7.49 -5.39 14.71
C ALA A 210 6.84 -6.41 15.62
N ARG A 211 7.61 -6.97 16.54
CA ARG A 211 7.10 -7.84 17.59
C ARG A 211 7.81 -7.61 18.91
N GLY A 212 7.09 -7.81 19.99
CA GLY A 212 7.68 -7.67 21.31
C GLY A 212 6.96 -8.47 22.37
N SER A 213 7.69 -8.81 23.41
CA SER A 213 7.14 -9.40 24.62
C SER A 213 7.60 -8.59 25.83
N ASN A 214 6.65 -7.95 26.52
CA ASN A 214 6.90 -7.02 27.62
C ASN A 214 7.83 -5.85 27.25
N ALA A 215 7.88 -5.53 25.98
CA ALA A 215 8.65 -4.42 25.41
C ALA A 215 7.96 -3.89 24.17
N TYR A 216 8.01 -2.60 23.98
CA TYR A 216 7.37 -1.89 22.89
C TYR A 216 8.35 -0.88 22.31
N PRO A 217 8.31 -0.61 20.99
CA PRO A 217 9.12 0.44 20.39
C PRO A 217 8.65 1.81 20.85
N GLU A 218 9.50 2.81 20.66
CA GLU A 218 9.17 4.21 20.96
C GLU A 218 7.95 4.65 20.12
N GLY A 219 7.06 5.44 20.72
CA GLY A 219 5.83 5.91 20.06
C GLY A 219 4.67 4.90 20.06
N PHE A 220 4.92 3.61 20.30
CA PHE A 220 3.89 2.57 20.23
C PHE A 220 2.75 2.77 21.24
N ALA A 221 3.05 3.18 22.48
CA ALA A 221 2.01 3.43 23.47
C ALA A 221 1.07 4.57 23.06
N ALA A 222 1.63 5.68 22.57
CA ALA A 222 0.85 6.80 22.08
C ALA A 222 0.04 6.45 20.82
N PHE A 223 0.60 5.62 19.94
CA PHE A 223 -0.16 5.06 18.81
C PHE A 223 -1.37 4.26 19.30
N MET A 224 -1.20 3.37 20.28
CA MET A 224 -2.30 2.55 20.81
C MET A 224 -3.39 3.40 21.49
N GLU A 225 -3.05 4.52 22.11
CA GLU A 225 -4.02 5.46 22.69
C GLU A 225 -4.93 6.12 21.64
N GLU A 226 -4.45 6.30 20.39
CA GLU A 226 -5.27 6.78 19.28
C GLU A 226 -5.93 5.63 18.49
N PHE A 227 -5.23 4.52 18.34
CA PHE A 227 -5.66 3.41 17.49
C PHE A 227 -6.83 2.64 18.07
N LEU A 228 -6.84 2.35 19.37
CA LEU A 228 -7.92 1.59 20.00
C LEU A 228 -9.28 2.32 19.92
N PRO A 229 -9.40 3.62 20.24
CA PRO A 229 -10.66 4.35 20.06
C PRO A 229 -11.13 4.38 18.60
N LEU A 230 -10.20 4.52 17.64
CA LEU A 230 -10.55 4.46 16.22
C LEU A 230 -11.11 3.09 15.85
N LEU A 231 -10.53 1.99 16.36
CA LEU A 231 -11.07 0.65 16.11
C LEU A 231 -12.48 0.47 16.67
N GLU A 232 -12.76 0.98 17.86
CA GLU A 232 -14.10 0.96 18.45
C GLU A 232 -15.09 1.73 17.57
N GLU A 233 -14.72 2.91 17.08
CA GLU A 233 -15.54 3.70 16.17
C GLU A 233 -15.81 2.97 14.84
N LEU A 234 -14.79 2.35 14.25
CA LEU A 234 -14.91 1.59 13.01
C LEU A 234 -15.74 0.32 13.19
N GLN A 235 -15.67 -0.32 14.35
CA GLN A 235 -16.48 -1.49 14.70
C GLN A 235 -17.95 -1.10 14.82
N ASP A 236 -18.25 -0.01 15.50
CA ASP A 236 -19.61 0.51 15.64
C ASP A 236 -20.22 0.90 14.30
N ALA A 237 -19.43 1.53 13.42
CA ALA A 237 -19.85 1.90 12.07
C ALA A 237 -20.13 0.67 11.19
N SER A 238 -19.46 -0.45 11.43
CA SER A 238 -19.65 -1.72 10.70
C SER A 238 -20.76 -2.63 11.29
N ALA A 239 -21.24 -2.35 12.48
CA ALA A 239 -22.28 -3.15 13.17
C ALA A 239 -23.53 -3.44 12.34
N PRO A 240 -24.06 -2.53 11.49
CA PRO A 240 -25.22 -2.81 10.65
C PRO A 240 -25.03 -3.97 9.67
N PHE A 241 -23.78 -4.24 9.25
CA PHE A 241 -23.47 -5.37 8.35
C PHE A 241 -23.58 -6.74 9.01
N PHE A 242 -23.54 -6.79 10.33
CA PHE A 242 -23.67 -8.05 11.09
C PHE A 242 -25.10 -8.41 11.46
N GLY A 243 -26.10 -7.58 11.13
CA GLY A 243 -27.47 -7.80 11.55
C GLY A 243 -27.65 -7.82 13.08
N LEU A 244 -26.70 -7.25 13.81
CA LEU A 244 -26.81 -7.02 15.24
C LEU A 244 -27.59 -5.71 15.41
N ASP A 245 -28.84 -5.82 15.88
CA ASP A 245 -29.56 -4.63 16.33
C ASP A 245 -28.72 -3.92 17.39
N PRO A 246 -28.52 -2.59 17.29
CA PRO A 246 -27.86 -1.85 18.36
C PRO A 246 -28.59 -2.16 19.67
N ALA A 247 -27.84 -2.57 20.68
CA ALA A 247 -28.39 -2.85 22.01
C ALA A 247 -29.18 -1.64 22.50
N PRO A 248 -30.39 -1.82 23.08
CA PRO A 248 -31.28 -0.75 23.49
C PRO A 248 -30.68 0.12 24.62
#